data_7c7aa6a3aadcff4c329158bd73713847
#
_entry.id   7c7aa6a3aadcff4c329158bd73713847
#
_cell.length_a   1.000
_cell.length_b   1.000
_cell.length_c   1.000
_cell.angle_alpha   90.00
_cell.angle_beta   90.00
_cell.angle_gamma   90.00
#
_symmetry.space_group_name_H-M   'P 1'
#
loop_
_entity.id
_entity.type
_entity.pdbx_description
1 polymer ?
#
loop_
_entity_poly.entity_id
_entity_poly.type
_entity_poly.pdbx_seq_one_letter_code
_entity_poly.pdbx_strand_id
1 'polypeptide(L)'
;MELHEIIRQRRSELGMSQSDLAAKVGVDKRQIRRYESGETQPTLPIAKAIAQALGISIDELAGEQTHRVNLTGHWWASWQTSRSGVEKIASQEVEIKQETDTLHIAAITRGLAVEEGGYLWSGELRLWDNEILMGWYASYDGSIRSKGTMYFVVHPHGLNMSGRWVGLGYDDQIMTGFAAMAHSREESEAAMARLIHSGGGVTRGTD
;
A
#
# COMPACT_ATOMS: atom_id res chain seq x y z
N MET A 1 18.05 -4.55 -4.80
CA MET A 1 19.29 -5.11 -4.22
C MET A 1 19.68 -6.31 -5.07
N GLU A 2 20.95 -6.46 -5.40
CA GLU A 2 21.40 -7.58 -6.23
C GLU A 2 21.46 -8.89 -5.41
N LEU A 3 21.23 -10.03 -6.06
CA LEU A 3 21.21 -11.36 -5.43
C LEU A 3 22.40 -11.62 -4.51
N HIS A 4 23.61 -11.26 -4.92
CA HIS A 4 24.85 -11.47 -4.15
C HIS A 4 24.89 -10.63 -2.87
N GLU A 5 24.32 -9.42 -2.89
CA GLU A 5 24.19 -8.54 -1.71
C GLU A 5 23.19 -9.11 -0.71
N ILE A 6 22.06 -9.62 -1.21
CA ILE A 6 21.01 -10.24 -0.39
C ILE A 6 21.55 -11.46 0.35
N ILE A 7 22.25 -12.34 -0.35
CA ILE A 7 22.86 -13.52 0.28
C ILE A 7 23.78 -13.09 1.41
N ARG A 8 24.69 -12.15 1.17
CA ARG A 8 25.67 -11.69 2.15
C ARG A 8 25.00 -10.98 3.34
N GLN A 9 24.07 -10.08 3.08
CA GLN A 9 23.37 -9.34 4.11
C GLN A 9 22.56 -10.27 5.00
N ARG A 10 21.70 -11.12 4.41
CA ARG A 10 20.81 -11.99 5.15
C ARG A 10 21.56 -13.04 5.97
N ARG A 11 22.64 -13.61 5.41
CA ARG A 11 23.54 -14.50 6.17
C ARG A 11 24.12 -13.79 7.39
N SER A 12 24.58 -12.54 7.23
CA SER A 12 25.17 -11.74 8.32
C SER A 12 24.13 -11.42 9.40
N GLU A 13 22.91 -11.05 9.03
CA GLU A 13 21.80 -10.82 9.96
C GLU A 13 21.46 -12.05 10.81
N LEU A 14 21.59 -13.24 10.23
CA LEU A 14 21.40 -14.52 10.92
C LEU A 14 22.63 -14.98 11.72
N GLY A 15 23.70 -14.20 11.75
CA GLY A 15 24.95 -14.55 12.45
C GLY A 15 25.69 -15.75 11.87
N MET A 16 25.38 -16.17 10.64
CA MET A 16 26.00 -17.34 9.99
C MET A 16 27.34 -16.98 9.38
N SER A 17 28.33 -17.90 9.50
CA SER A 17 29.53 -17.85 8.66
C SER A 17 29.25 -18.37 7.23
N GLN A 18 30.13 -18.05 6.28
CA GLN A 18 30.06 -18.66 4.93
C GLN A 18 30.14 -20.20 4.96
N SER A 19 30.85 -20.74 5.94
CA SER A 19 30.95 -22.19 6.12
C SER A 19 29.65 -22.81 6.62
N ASP A 20 28.91 -22.10 7.52
CA ASP A 20 27.62 -22.57 8.02
C ASP A 20 26.58 -22.58 6.90
N LEU A 21 26.55 -21.51 6.08
CA LEU A 21 25.64 -21.47 4.94
C LEU A 21 26.00 -22.55 3.92
N ALA A 22 27.28 -22.76 3.62
CA ALA A 22 27.75 -23.80 2.72
C ALA A 22 27.30 -25.20 3.15
N ALA A 23 27.43 -25.51 4.45
CA ALA A 23 27.00 -26.78 5.02
C ALA A 23 25.48 -26.99 4.91
N LYS A 24 24.66 -25.92 5.13
CA LYS A 24 23.20 -25.99 5.00
C LYS A 24 22.74 -26.17 3.56
N VAL A 25 23.44 -25.56 2.62
CA VAL A 25 23.11 -25.59 1.18
C VAL A 25 23.66 -26.84 0.46
N GLY A 26 24.63 -27.53 1.06
CA GLY A 26 25.27 -28.68 0.47
C GLY A 26 26.31 -28.34 -0.62
N VAL A 27 26.97 -27.19 -0.49
CA VAL A 27 28.06 -26.73 -1.37
C VAL A 27 29.30 -26.42 -0.56
N ASP A 28 30.45 -26.23 -1.21
CA ASP A 28 31.65 -25.84 -0.47
C ASP A 28 31.69 -24.30 -0.21
N LYS A 29 32.45 -23.88 0.80
CA LYS A 29 32.60 -22.48 1.21
C LYS A 29 33.06 -21.58 0.07
N ARG A 30 33.94 -22.08 -0.84
CA ARG A 30 34.44 -21.31 -1.97
C ARG A 30 33.30 -20.92 -2.92
N GLN A 31 32.32 -21.81 -3.07
CA GLN A 31 31.14 -21.55 -3.88
C GLN A 31 30.27 -20.43 -3.28
N ILE A 32 30.01 -20.47 -1.97
CA ILE A 32 29.28 -19.38 -1.28
C ILE A 32 30.01 -18.05 -1.44
N ARG A 33 31.34 -18.02 -1.28
CA ARG A 33 32.12 -16.81 -1.47
C ARG A 33 31.95 -16.23 -2.88
N ARG A 34 31.93 -17.08 -3.92
CA ARG A 34 31.75 -16.66 -5.31
C ARG A 34 30.34 -16.12 -5.57
N TYR A 35 29.31 -16.69 -4.92
CA TYR A 35 27.96 -16.16 -4.98
C TYR A 35 27.87 -14.80 -4.29
N GLU A 36 28.43 -14.63 -3.10
CA GLU A 36 28.43 -13.37 -2.35
C GLU A 36 29.29 -12.25 -2.97
N SER A 37 30.26 -12.59 -3.83
CA SER A 37 31.06 -11.62 -4.58
C SER A 37 30.47 -11.25 -5.92
N GLY A 38 29.37 -11.90 -6.35
CA GLY A 38 28.79 -11.73 -7.68
C GLY A 38 29.61 -12.35 -8.83
N GLU A 39 30.70 -13.09 -8.51
CA GLU A 39 31.54 -13.75 -9.51
C GLU A 39 30.79 -14.82 -10.30
N THR A 40 29.86 -15.52 -9.65
CA THR A 40 28.99 -16.51 -10.27
C THR A 40 27.59 -16.43 -9.67
N GLN A 41 26.59 -16.81 -10.45
CA GLN A 41 25.22 -16.97 -9.93
C GLN A 41 24.94 -18.44 -9.59
N PRO A 42 24.14 -18.71 -8.54
CA PRO A 42 23.70 -20.06 -8.22
C PRO A 42 22.71 -20.57 -9.28
N THR A 43 22.76 -21.86 -9.56
CA THR A 43 21.68 -22.52 -10.34
C THR A 43 20.38 -22.49 -9.55
N LEU A 44 19.24 -22.63 -10.22
CA LEU A 44 17.91 -22.60 -9.55
C LEU A 44 17.79 -23.57 -8.37
N PRO A 45 18.26 -24.83 -8.42
CA PRO A 45 18.25 -25.72 -7.26
C PRO A 45 19.06 -25.19 -6.08
N ILE A 46 20.25 -24.64 -6.35
CA ILE A 46 21.11 -24.06 -5.31
C ILE A 46 20.52 -22.76 -4.76
N ALA A 47 19.93 -21.90 -5.62
CA ALA A 47 19.24 -20.68 -5.19
C ALA A 47 18.07 -21.01 -4.24
N LYS A 48 17.28 -22.05 -4.53
CA LYS A 48 16.21 -22.52 -3.63
C LYS A 48 16.76 -23.00 -2.28
N ALA A 49 17.86 -23.76 -2.28
CA ALA A 49 18.50 -24.21 -1.05
C ALA A 49 19.07 -23.02 -0.23
N ILE A 50 19.66 -22.03 -0.89
CA ILE A 50 20.13 -20.79 -0.24
C ILE A 50 18.95 -20.03 0.37
N ALA A 51 17.87 -19.78 -0.39
CA ALA A 51 16.68 -19.10 0.10
C ALA A 51 16.11 -19.79 1.35
N GLN A 52 15.96 -21.12 1.29
CA GLN A 52 15.49 -21.92 2.43
C GLN A 52 16.43 -21.82 3.64
N ALA A 53 17.75 -21.89 3.43
CA ALA A 53 18.74 -21.79 4.50
C ALA A 53 18.76 -20.41 5.18
N LEU A 54 18.41 -19.36 4.41
CA LEU A 54 18.34 -17.96 4.86
C LEU A 54 16.95 -17.57 5.38
N GLY A 55 15.93 -18.44 5.26
CA GLY A 55 14.57 -18.18 5.71
C GLY A 55 13.86 -17.09 4.88
N ILE A 56 14.16 -17.00 3.58
CA ILE A 56 13.56 -16.04 2.64
C ILE A 56 12.94 -16.79 1.45
N SER A 57 12.08 -16.11 0.68
CA SER A 57 11.54 -16.66 -0.56
C SER A 57 12.57 -16.65 -1.69
N ILE A 58 12.32 -17.43 -2.75
CA ILE A 58 13.19 -17.40 -3.93
C ILE A 58 13.11 -16.06 -4.66
N ASP A 59 11.96 -15.42 -4.64
CA ASP A 59 11.73 -14.12 -5.26
C ASP A 59 12.49 -13.02 -4.50
N GLU A 60 12.45 -13.04 -3.16
CA GLU A 60 13.24 -12.17 -2.30
C GLU A 60 14.74 -12.35 -2.54
N LEU A 61 15.20 -13.59 -2.72
CA LEU A 61 16.57 -13.87 -3.09
C LEU A 61 16.93 -13.34 -4.49
N ALA A 62 15.98 -13.33 -5.42
CA ALA A 62 16.14 -12.78 -6.76
C ALA A 62 16.17 -11.24 -6.78
N GLY A 63 15.97 -10.59 -5.63
CA GLY A 63 15.91 -9.13 -5.53
C GLY A 63 14.53 -8.55 -5.80
N GLU A 64 13.53 -9.40 -6.05
CA GLU A 64 12.15 -8.97 -6.05
C GLU A 64 11.73 -8.71 -4.60
N GLN A 65 11.20 -7.52 -4.33
CA GLN A 65 10.64 -7.22 -3.01
C GLN A 65 9.35 -8.02 -2.83
N THR A 66 9.45 -9.23 -2.28
CA THR A 66 8.36 -10.19 -2.20
C THR A 66 7.45 -10.03 -0.98
N HIS A 67 7.63 -9.03 -0.18
CA HIS A 67 6.56 -8.56 0.69
C HIS A 67 5.70 -7.53 -0.04
N ARG A 68 5.04 -7.95 -1.14
CA ARG A 68 3.92 -7.16 -1.63
C ARG A 68 2.89 -7.13 -0.51
N VAL A 69 2.68 -5.95 0.02
CA VAL A 69 1.58 -5.74 0.97
C VAL A 69 0.31 -6.19 0.30
N ASN A 70 -0.40 -7.14 0.89
CA ASN A 70 -1.70 -7.57 0.40
C ASN A 70 -2.77 -6.71 1.08
N LEU A 71 -3.40 -5.85 0.29
CA LEU A 71 -4.45 -4.94 0.72
C LEU A 71 -5.85 -5.46 0.38
N THR A 72 -5.97 -6.67 -0.19
CA THR A 72 -7.26 -7.29 -0.50
C THR A 72 -8.07 -7.50 0.76
N GLY A 73 -9.35 -7.13 0.72
CA GLY A 73 -10.30 -7.38 1.79
C GLY A 73 -11.20 -6.20 2.09
N HIS A 74 -11.83 -6.28 3.25
CA HIS A 74 -12.78 -5.31 3.75
C HIS A 74 -12.08 -4.22 4.55
N TRP A 75 -12.37 -2.96 4.24
CA TRP A 75 -11.75 -1.79 4.83
C TRP A 75 -12.78 -0.74 5.22
N TRP A 76 -12.42 0.11 6.18
CA TRP A 76 -13.11 1.35 6.48
C TRP A 76 -12.32 2.52 5.91
N ALA A 77 -12.99 3.34 5.10
CA ALA A 77 -12.43 4.54 4.49
C ALA A 77 -13.09 5.77 5.09
N SER A 78 -12.29 6.69 5.60
CA SER A 78 -12.73 7.97 6.17
C SER A 78 -12.19 9.12 5.30
N TRP A 79 -13.06 10.06 4.97
CA TRP A 79 -12.81 11.19 4.09
C TRP A 79 -13.11 12.50 4.79
N GLN A 80 -12.19 13.45 4.77
CA GLN A 80 -12.49 14.84 5.07
C GLN A 80 -13.17 15.45 3.83
N THR A 81 -14.36 15.96 3.99
CA THR A 81 -15.14 16.59 2.93
C THR A 81 -15.77 17.88 3.43
N SER A 82 -16.27 18.71 2.51
CA SER A 82 -16.97 19.95 2.86
C SER A 82 -18.21 20.13 2.01
N ARG A 83 -19.29 20.57 2.62
CA ARG A 83 -20.52 20.98 1.91
C ARG A 83 -20.98 22.31 2.47
N SER A 84 -21.19 23.29 1.56
CA SER A 84 -21.61 24.65 1.94
C SER A 84 -20.71 25.32 3.00
N GLY A 85 -19.39 25.04 2.93
CA GLY A 85 -18.41 25.58 3.88
C GLY A 85 -18.32 24.84 5.23
N VAL A 86 -19.13 23.82 5.45
CA VAL A 86 -19.10 23.01 6.68
C VAL A 86 -18.28 21.75 6.42
N GLU A 87 -17.17 21.60 7.13
CA GLU A 87 -16.35 20.38 7.07
C GLU A 87 -17.04 19.21 7.78
N LYS A 88 -16.94 18.03 7.18
CA LYS A 88 -17.46 16.78 7.73
C LYS A 88 -16.46 15.66 7.48
N ILE A 89 -16.53 14.64 8.31
CA ILE A 89 -15.87 13.34 8.08
C ILE A 89 -16.95 12.36 7.65
N ALA A 90 -16.75 11.75 6.49
CA ALA A 90 -17.60 10.66 6.00
C ALA A 90 -16.81 9.36 6.14
N SER A 91 -17.34 8.38 6.87
CA SER A 91 -16.73 7.05 7.05
C SER A 91 -17.63 5.99 6.43
N GLN A 92 -17.07 5.14 5.59
CA GLN A 92 -17.81 4.13 4.81
C GLN A 92 -16.99 2.86 4.65
N GLU A 93 -17.68 1.76 4.43
CA GLU A 93 -17.06 0.48 4.11
C GLU A 93 -16.69 0.42 2.64
N VAL A 94 -15.52 -0.11 2.37
CA VAL A 94 -15.01 -0.34 1.01
C VAL A 94 -14.47 -1.77 0.91
N GLU A 95 -14.57 -2.35 -0.28
CA GLU A 95 -13.91 -3.61 -0.63
C GLU A 95 -12.74 -3.32 -1.56
N ILE A 96 -11.59 -3.93 -1.28
CA ILE A 96 -10.38 -3.85 -2.09
C ILE A 96 -10.08 -5.23 -2.68
N LYS A 97 -9.87 -5.28 -3.99
CA LYS A 97 -9.35 -6.43 -4.72
C LYS A 97 -8.02 -6.05 -5.34
N GLN A 98 -6.96 -6.74 -4.94
CA GLN A 98 -5.61 -6.48 -5.45
C GLN A 98 -5.21 -7.55 -6.47
N GLU A 99 -4.84 -7.08 -7.66
CA GLU A 99 -4.26 -7.90 -8.73
C GLU A 99 -2.85 -7.38 -9.01
N THR A 100 -1.85 -8.10 -8.48
CA THR A 100 -0.45 -7.65 -8.51
C THR A 100 -0.25 -6.28 -7.85
N ASP A 101 0.04 -5.23 -8.60
CA ASP A 101 0.22 -3.85 -8.13
C ASP A 101 -1.03 -2.96 -8.38
N THR A 102 -2.07 -3.50 -9.01
CA THR A 102 -3.33 -2.79 -9.27
C THR A 102 -4.38 -3.17 -8.22
N LEU A 103 -5.03 -2.16 -7.64
CA LEU A 103 -6.10 -2.31 -6.68
C LEU A 103 -7.41 -1.76 -7.25
N HIS A 104 -8.43 -2.59 -7.27
CA HIS A 104 -9.81 -2.17 -7.54
C HIS A 104 -10.51 -1.95 -6.19
N ILE A 105 -10.99 -0.74 -5.96
CA ILE A 105 -11.68 -0.36 -4.72
C ILE A 105 -13.11 0.02 -5.04
N ALA A 106 -14.05 -0.46 -4.25
CA ALA A 106 -15.46 -0.11 -4.37
C ALA A 106 -16.07 0.19 -3.00
N ALA A 107 -16.80 1.29 -2.88
CA ALA A 107 -17.59 1.59 -1.70
C ALA A 107 -18.79 0.64 -1.61
N ILE A 108 -18.98 0.03 -0.44
CA ILE A 108 -20.09 -0.88 -0.14
C ILE A 108 -21.23 -0.09 0.52
N THR A 109 -20.88 0.87 1.36
CA THR A 109 -21.85 1.72 2.06
C THR A 109 -21.62 3.18 1.72
N ARG A 110 -22.66 4.03 1.96
CA ARG A 110 -22.54 5.47 1.90
C ARG A 110 -22.15 6.00 3.28
N GLY A 111 -21.06 6.74 3.35
CA GLY A 111 -20.61 7.32 4.62
C GLY A 111 -21.52 8.43 5.18
N LEU A 112 -22.36 9.01 4.31
CA LEU A 112 -23.36 10.02 4.62
C LEU A 112 -24.65 9.69 3.89
N ALA A 113 -25.79 10.28 4.31
CA ALA A 113 -27.02 10.21 3.56
C ALA A 113 -26.88 10.91 2.19
N VAL A 114 -27.68 10.52 1.20
CA VAL A 114 -27.64 11.12 -0.16
C VAL A 114 -27.90 12.63 -0.10
N GLU A 115 -28.82 13.06 0.75
CA GLU A 115 -29.18 14.47 0.99
C GLU A 115 -28.00 15.27 1.57
N GLU A 116 -27.12 14.59 2.28
CA GLU A 116 -25.88 15.15 2.82
C GLU A 116 -24.67 15.05 1.87
N GLY A 117 -24.88 14.49 0.67
CA GLY A 117 -23.85 14.32 -0.35
C GLY A 117 -23.14 12.97 -0.28
N GLY A 118 -23.73 11.97 0.38
CA GLY A 118 -23.20 10.59 0.37
C GLY A 118 -23.45 9.90 -0.96
N TYR A 119 -22.46 9.17 -1.47
CA TYR A 119 -22.52 8.44 -2.74
C TYR A 119 -21.69 7.15 -2.67
N LEU A 120 -21.98 6.26 -3.60
CA LEU A 120 -21.14 5.10 -3.85
C LEU A 120 -20.15 5.42 -4.97
N TRP A 121 -18.91 4.99 -4.80
CA TRP A 121 -17.84 5.22 -5.75
C TRP A 121 -17.01 3.95 -5.93
N SER A 122 -16.32 3.88 -7.05
CA SER A 122 -15.28 2.87 -7.31
C SER A 122 -14.06 3.54 -7.91
N GLY A 123 -12.94 2.87 -7.85
CA GLY A 123 -11.69 3.40 -8.36
C GLY A 123 -10.67 2.31 -8.62
N GLU A 124 -9.63 2.71 -9.33
CA GLU A 124 -8.45 1.90 -9.58
C GLU A 124 -7.22 2.66 -9.12
N LEU A 125 -6.43 2.02 -8.27
CA LEU A 125 -5.20 2.57 -7.73
C LEU A 125 -4.05 1.60 -7.98
N ARG A 126 -2.85 2.14 -8.14
CA ARG A 126 -1.65 1.37 -8.30
C ARG A 126 -0.74 1.50 -7.08
N LEU A 127 -0.24 0.35 -6.61
CA LEU A 127 0.72 0.27 -5.52
C LEU A 127 2.15 0.37 -6.08
N TRP A 128 2.90 1.36 -5.60
CA TRP A 128 4.28 1.63 -5.95
C TRP A 128 5.18 1.29 -4.76
N ASP A 129 6.19 0.47 -4.99
CA ASP A 129 7.23 0.11 -4.02
C ASP A 129 6.70 -0.36 -2.65
N ASN A 130 5.46 -0.90 -2.58
CA ASN A 130 4.73 -1.25 -1.36
C ASN A 130 4.50 -0.10 -0.36
N GLU A 131 4.73 1.14 -0.78
CA GLU A 131 4.67 2.32 0.09
C GLU A 131 3.60 3.30 -0.36
N ILE A 132 3.44 3.49 -1.67
CA ILE A 132 2.56 4.52 -2.24
C ILE A 132 1.45 3.88 -3.03
N LEU A 133 0.23 4.28 -2.73
CA LEU A 133 -0.95 3.90 -3.49
C LEU A 133 -1.57 5.15 -4.11
N MET A 134 -1.71 5.18 -5.43
CA MET A 134 -2.32 6.32 -6.12
C MET A 134 -3.11 5.89 -7.35
N GLY A 135 -4.17 6.65 -7.64
CA GLY A 135 -5.03 6.37 -8.78
C GLY A 135 -6.24 7.28 -8.85
N TRP A 136 -7.30 6.80 -9.46
CA TRP A 136 -8.53 7.54 -9.70
C TRP A 136 -9.72 6.92 -9.00
N TYR A 137 -10.75 7.73 -8.78
CA TYR A 137 -12.08 7.28 -8.37
C TYR A 137 -13.19 8.02 -9.13
N ALA A 138 -14.36 7.42 -9.20
CA ALA A 138 -15.56 8.03 -9.73
C ALA A 138 -16.82 7.52 -9.01
N SER A 139 -17.82 8.39 -8.85
CA SER A 139 -19.15 7.96 -8.42
C SER A 139 -19.79 7.06 -9.49
N TYR A 140 -20.52 6.04 -9.07
CA TYR A 140 -21.17 5.11 -10.01
C TYR A 140 -22.67 4.95 -9.75
N ASP A 141 -23.19 5.41 -8.64
CA ASP A 141 -24.61 5.26 -8.25
C ASP A 141 -25.53 6.35 -8.79
N GLY A 142 -24.98 7.32 -9.51
CA GLY A 142 -25.74 8.42 -10.12
C GLY A 142 -26.26 9.47 -9.14
N SER A 143 -25.98 9.36 -7.85
CA SER A 143 -26.45 10.31 -6.82
C SER A 143 -25.78 11.67 -6.94
N ILE A 144 -24.49 11.69 -7.27
CA ILE A 144 -23.72 12.91 -7.55
C ILE A 144 -22.70 12.69 -8.65
N ARG A 145 -22.24 13.78 -9.26
CA ARG A 145 -21.14 13.77 -10.22
C ARG A 145 -19.84 14.06 -9.49
N SER A 146 -19.14 12.99 -9.04
CA SER A 146 -17.85 13.13 -8.38
C SER A 146 -16.82 12.24 -9.09
N LYS A 147 -15.65 12.81 -9.37
CA LYS A 147 -14.48 12.13 -9.94
C LYS A 147 -13.23 12.79 -9.41
N GLY A 148 -12.19 12.00 -9.23
CA GLY A 148 -10.93 12.54 -8.75
C GLY A 148 -9.80 11.54 -8.69
N THR A 149 -8.78 11.92 -7.98
CA THR A 149 -7.58 11.12 -7.73
C THR A 149 -7.36 10.94 -6.23
N MET A 150 -6.65 9.88 -5.89
CA MET A 150 -6.28 9.56 -4.51
C MET A 150 -4.78 9.27 -4.44
N TYR A 151 -4.19 9.64 -3.33
CA TYR A 151 -2.81 9.35 -2.98
C TYR A 151 -2.75 8.91 -1.51
N PHE A 152 -2.15 7.76 -1.25
CA PHE A 152 -1.97 7.24 0.10
C PHE A 152 -0.52 6.80 0.32
N VAL A 153 -0.04 7.00 1.53
CA VAL A 153 1.11 6.29 2.08
C VAL A 153 0.57 5.06 2.81
N VAL A 154 1.08 3.90 2.43
CA VAL A 154 0.65 2.61 2.97
C VAL A 154 1.55 2.23 4.15
N HIS A 155 0.95 1.76 5.24
CA HIS A 155 1.72 1.20 6.35
C HIS A 155 2.52 -0.03 5.88
N PRO A 156 3.80 -0.22 6.28
CA PRO A 156 4.66 -1.31 5.79
C PRO A 156 4.07 -2.72 5.92
N HIS A 157 3.19 -2.93 6.89
CA HIS A 157 2.49 -4.20 7.10
C HIS A 157 1.02 -4.20 6.59
N GLY A 158 0.61 -3.20 5.81
CA GLY A 158 -0.74 -3.14 5.27
C GLY A 158 -1.85 -2.96 6.31
N LEU A 159 -1.55 -2.43 7.49
CA LEU A 159 -2.53 -2.28 8.57
C LEU A 159 -3.47 -1.08 8.37
N ASN A 160 -2.96 -0.03 7.77
CA ASN A 160 -3.69 1.20 7.44
C ASN A 160 -3.01 1.95 6.31
N MET A 161 -3.67 2.95 5.79
CA MET A 161 -3.10 3.91 4.85
C MET A 161 -3.69 5.29 5.09
N SER A 162 -2.87 6.31 4.83
CA SER A 162 -3.23 7.71 5.07
C SER A 162 -2.78 8.58 3.91
N GLY A 163 -3.61 9.54 3.53
CA GLY A 163 -3.29 10.34 2.36
C GLY A 163 -4.24 11.48 2.10
N ARG A 164 -4.41 11.78 0.81
CA ARG A 164 -5.28 12.84 0.30
C ARG A 164 -6.05 12.38 -0.92
N TRP A 165 -7.21 13.01 -1.11
CA TRP A 165 -7.96 12.96 -2.35
C TRP A 165 -8.03 14.36 -2.96
N VAL A 166 -8.14 14.39 -4.28
CA VAL A 166 -8.43 15.59 -5.07
C VAL A 166 -9.53 15.23 -6.04
N GLY A 167 -10.58 16.01 -6.11
CA GLY A 167 -11.70 15.68 -6.96
C GLY A 167 -12.65 16.87 -7.23
N LEU A 168 -13.60 16.59 -8.10
CA LEU A 168 -14.66 17.55 -8.44
C LEU A 168 -15.72 17.54 -7.34
N GLY A 169 -15.98 18.70 -6.75
CA GLY A 169 -17.08 18.91 -5.83
C GLY A 169 -18.43 19.02 -6.54
N TYR A 170 -19.50 19.09 -5.75
CA TYR A 170 -20.87 19.23 -6.27
C TYR A 170 -21.13 20.57 -6.98
N ASP A 171 -20.30 21.57 -6.73
CA ASP A 171 -20.34 22.93 -7.27
C ASP A 171 -19.33 23.14 -8.42
N ASP A 172 -18.89 22.06 -9.04
CA ASP A 172 -17.89 22.02 -10.12
C ASP A 172 -16.51 22.60 -9.73
N GLN A 173 -16.25 22.86 -8.44
CA GLN A 173 -14.94 23.29 -7.95
C GLN A 173 -14.03 22.11 -7.63
N ILE A 174 -12.73 22.30 -7.84
CA ILE A 174 -11.72 21.31 -7.41
C ILE A 174 -11.57 21.41 -5.90
N MET A 175 -11.74 20.27 -5.23
CA MET A 175 -11.60 20.14 -3.79
C MET A 175 -10.51 19.13 -3.46
N THR A 176 -9.89 19.29 -2.30
CA THR A 176 -8.99 18.29 -1.73
C THR A 176 -9.24 18.15 -0.24
N GLY A 177 -9.02 16.97 0.27
CA GLY A 177 -9.13 16.68 1.71
C GLY A 177 -8.26 15.50 2.11
N PHE A 178 -8.16 15.29 3.40
CA PHE A 178 -7.49 14.10 3.95
C PHE A 178 -8.34 12.84 3.73
N ALA A 179 -7.64 11.72 3.68
CA ALA A 179 -8.21 10.39 3.56
C ALA A 179 -7.44 9.41 4.42
N ALA A 180 -8.13 8.47 5.06
CA ALA A 180 -7.52 7.39 5.80
C ALA A 180 -8.32 6.10 5.59
N MET A 181 -7.63 4.96 5.53
CA MET A 181 -8.27 3.64 5.49
C MET A 181 -7.63 2.73 6.54
N ALA A 182 -8.45 1.91 7.20
CA ALA A 182 -8.03 0.93 8.19
C ALA A 182 -9.00 -0.26 8.21
N HIS A 183 -8.68 -1.30 8.98
CA HIS A 183 -9.53 -2.49 9.07
C HIS A 183 -10.73 -2.33 10.02
N SER A 184 -10.77 -1.26 10.82
CA SER A 184 -11.93 -0.89 11.62
C SER A 184 -12.30 0.58 11.43
N ARG A 185 -13.55 0.92 11.73
CA ARG A 185 -14.06 2.29 11.66
C ARG A 185 -13.32 3.19 12.64
N GLU A 186 -13.12 2.73 13.86
CA GLU A 186 -12.44 3.46 14.92
C GLU A 186 -11.00 3.83 14.55
N GLU A 187 -10.25 2.88 13.95
CA GLU A 187 -8.88 3.13 13.52
C GLU A 187 -8.82 4.11 12.35
N SER A 188 -9.72 4.00 11.38
CA SER A 188 -9.84 4.90 10.24
C SER A 188 -10.17 6.33 10.69
N GLU A 189 -11.13 6.51 11.59
CA GLU A 189 -11.49 7.81 12.15
C GLU A 189 -10.38 8.38 13.04
N ALA A 190 -9.69 7.55 13.82
CA ALA A 190 -8.53 7.97 14.62
C ALA A 190 -7.35 8.41 13.73
N ALA A 191 -7.11 7.75 12.61
CA ALA A 191 -6.11 8.17 11.63
C ALA A 191 -6.49 9.53 11.01
N MET A 192 -7.76 9.72 10.65
CA MET A 192 -8.27 11.01 10.18
C MET A 192 -8.09 12.14 11.19
N ALA A 193 -8.41 11.90 12.46
CA ALA A 193 -8.24 12.91 13.50
C ALA A 193 -6.76 13.35 13.62
N ARG A 194 -5.81 12.41 13.53
CA ARG A 194 -4.37 12.73 13.53
C ARG A 194 -3.98 13.58 12.32
N LEU A 195 -4.45 13.25 11.11
CA LEU A 195 -4.15 13.99 9.90
C LEU A 195 -4.68 15.43 9.95
N ILE A 196 -5.90 15.62 10.41
CA ILE A 196 -6.52 16.94 10.55
C ILE A 196 -5.76 17.78 11.58
N HIS A 197 -5.39 17.19 12.71
CA HIS A 197 -4.64 17.89 13.76
C HIS A 197 -3.25 18.35 13.28
N SER A 198 -2.62 17.57 12.40
CA SER A 198 -1.25 17.83 11.91
C SER A 198 -1.16 18.72 10.66
N GLY A 199 -2.22 18.92 9.90
CA GLY A 199 -2.06 19.46 8.57
C GLY A 199 -3.15 20.34 7.93
N GLY A 200 -4.19 20.73 8.65
CA GLY A 200 -5.19 21.69 8.12
C GLY A 200 -6.41 21.05 7.44
N GLY A 201 -7.31 21.90 6.99
CA GLY A 201 -8.63 21.56 6.48
C GLY A 201 -8.70 21.18 4.99
N VAL A 202 -9.91 21.00 4.49
CA VAL A 202 -10.22 20.85 3.06
C VAL A 202 -9.88 22.16 2.35
N THR A 203 -9.04 22.12 1.33
CA THR A 203 -8.71 23.30 0.52
C THR A 203 -9.47 23.27 -0.81
N ARG A 204 -9.93 24.43 -1.25
CA ARG A 204 -10.48 24.65 -2.59
C ARG A 204 -9.43 25.32 -3.46
N GLY A 205 -9.39 24.96 -4.73
CA GLY A 205 -8.62 25.73 -5.71
C GLY A 205 -9.16 27.17 -5.74
N THR A 206 -8.30 28.12 -5.51
CA THR A 206 -8.62 29.54 -5.74
C THR A 206 -8.40 29.84 -7.21
N ASP A 207 -9.35 30.52 -7.84
CA ASP A 207 -9.22 31.09 -9.19
C ASP A 207 -8.08 32.10 -9.27
#